data_2dc5d3e623cf1ef1d8aa08e01d659c70
#
_entry.id   2dc5d3e623cf1ef1d8aa08e01d659c70
#
_cell.length_a   1.000
_cell.length_b   1.000
_cell.length_c   1.000
_cell.angle_alpha   90.00
_cell.angle_beta   90.00
_cell.angle_gamma   90.00
#
_symmetry.space_group_name_H-M   'P 1'
#
loop_
_entity.id
_entity.type
_entity.pdbx_description
1 polymer ?
#
loop_
_entity_poly.entity_id
_entity_poly.type
_entity_poly.pdbx_seq_one_letter_code
_entity_poly.pdbx_strand_id
1 'polypeptide(L)'
;MYGAMAMAGFGAYNKVDGFVVLPMQSFCMAATTFTGQNIGARRMDRVKKGLFQGMVICSIYTVGVSVLLFFKAHSILEIFSSDPGVISYGLKTMIVMVPFYLLLSAHQILMGTMRGAGKSMQTMLISVGNMCVLRVIYINLFVPLFPSFDAVMWCYPITWATTVLMDLAYMKWGRWLGQAGDRKKKGH
;
A
#
# COMPACT_ATOMS: atom_id res chain seq x y z
N MET A 1 -7.45 -19.88 19.14
CA MET A 1 -6.71 -20.12 17.86
C MET A 1 -7.73 -20.27 16.77
N TYR A 2 -7.62 -19.50 15.72
CA TYR A 2 -8.48 -19.60 14.53
C TYR A 2 -8.10 -20.91 13.81
N GLY A 3 -9.12 -21.75 13.45
CA GLY A 3 -8.89 -23.09 12.90
C GLY A 3 -8.11 -23.09 11.57
N ALA A 4 -7.69 -24.28 11.14
CA ALA A 4 -6.94 -24.47 9.88
C ALA A 4 -7.66 -23.85 8.65
N MET A 5 -8.99 -23.85 8.64
CA MET A 5 -9.80 -23.25 7.58
C MET A 5 -9.62 -21.73 7.47
N ALA A 6 -9.50 -21.00 8.60
CA ALA A 6 -9.25 -19.56 8.59
C ALA A 6 -7.86 -19.22 8.03
N MET A 7 -6.85 -20.00 8.40
CA MET A 7 -5.49 -19.84 7.86
C MET A 7 -5.44 -20.18 6.36
N ALA A 8 -6.12 -21.24 5.94
CA ALA A 8 -6.21 -21.60 4.52
C ALA A 8 -6.97 -20.52 3.70
N GLY A 9 -8.08 -19.97 4.23
CA GLY A 9 -8.84 -18.90 3.60
C GLY A 9 -8.04 -17.60 3.44
N PHE A 10 -7.30 -17.23 4.48
CA PHE A 10 -6.37 -16.11 4.40
C PHE A 10 -5.22 -16.37 3.40
N GLY A 11 -4.73 -17.61 3.33
CA GLY A 11 -3.75 -18.02 2.33
C GLY A 11 -4.26 -17.93 0.89
N ALA A 12 -5.51 -18.33 0.64
CA ALA A 12 -6.16 -18.17 -0.67
C ALA A 12 -6.30 -16.69 -1.04
N TYR A 13 -6.76 -15.85 -0.09
CA TYR A 13 -6.80 -14.40 -0.28
C TYR A 13 -5.41 -13.83 -0.62
N ASN A 14 -4.36 -14.21 0.09
CA ASN A 14 -3.00 -13.69 -0.16
C ASN A 14 -2.50 -13.99 -1.58
N LYS A 15 -2.91 -15.10 -2.18
CA LYS A 15 -2.57 -15.40 -3.57
C LYS A 15 -3.25 -14.41 -4.53
N VAL A 16 -4.52 -14.10 -4.29
CA VAL A 16 -5.27 -13.10 -5.06
C VAL A 16 -4.66 -11.70 -4.86
N ASP A 17 -4.38 -11.33 -3.60
CA ASP A 17 -3.74 -10.06 -3.24
C ASP A 17 -2.41 -9.85 -3.97
N GLY A 18 -1.59 -10.90 -4.07
CA GLY A 18 -0.33 -10.84 -4.82
C GLY A 18 -0.51 -10.38 -6.26
N PHE A 19 -1.52 -10.87 -6.98
CA PHE A 19 -1.83 -10.42 -8.34
C PHE A 19 -2.28 -8.97 -8.41
N VAL A 20 -2.95 -8.47 -7.39
CA VAL A 20 -3.40 -7.07 -7.32
C VAL A 20 -2.25 -6.12 -7.02
N VAL A 21 -1.36 -6.53 -6.11
CA VAL A 21 -0.25 -5.70 -5.62
C VAL A 21 0.89 -5.59 -6.65
N LEU A 22 1.14 -6.63 -7.46
CA LEU A 22 2.21 -6.61 -8.47
C LEU A 22 2.16 -5.41 -9.43
N PRO A 23 1.03 -5.08 -10.08
CA PRO A 23 0.94 -3.87 -10.90
C PRO A 23 1.10 -2.59 -10.10
N MET A 24 0.62 -2.53 -8.84
CA MET A 24 0.85 -1.37 -7.97
C MET A 24 2.34 -1.13 -7.71
N GLN A 25 3.13 -2.20 -7.53
CA GLN A 25 4.59 -2.11 -7.40
C GLN A 25 5.22 -1.58 -8.70
N SER A 26 4.72 -1.97 -9.87
CA SER A 26 5.17 -1.43 -11.15
C SER A 26 4.91 0.06 -11.26
N PHE A 27 3.75 0.55 -10.82
CA PHE A 27 3.47 1.99 -10.72
C PHE A 27 4.43 2.70 -9.75
N CYS A 28 4.76 2.09 -8.61
CA CYS A 28 5.76 2.61 -7.68
C CYS A 28 7.14 2.77 -8.34
N MET A 29 7.58 1.76 -9.10
CA MET A 29 8.85 1.81 -9.83
C MET A 29 8.84 2.90 -10.91
N ALA A 30 7.75 3.02 -11.66
CA ALA A 30 7.57 4.07 -12.65
C ALA A 30 7.62 5.47 -12.01
N ALA A 31 6.93 5.66 -10.87
CA ALA A 31 6.96 6.91 -10.12
C ALA A 31 8.38 7.24 -9.62
N THR A 32 9.14 6.23 -9.18
CA THR A 32 10.54 6.39 -8.75
C THR A 32 11.42 6.89 -9.89
N THR A 33 11.37 6.23 -11.04
CA THR A 33 12.17 6.57 -12.22
C THR A 33 11.78 7.94 -12.76
N PHE A 34 10.48 8.20 -12.93
CA PHE A 34 9.97 9.48 -13.41
C PHE A 34 10.41 10.64 -12.51
N THR A 35 10.27 10.47 -11.20
CA THR A 35 10.66 11.50 -10.22
C THR A 35 12.16 11.75 -10.26
N GLY A 36 12.98 10.70 -10.25
CA GLY A 36 14.43 10.82 -10.31
C GLY A 36 14.92 11.56 -11.56
N GLN A 37 14.38 11.21 -12.73
CA GLN A 37 14.73 11.86 -14.00
C GLN A 37 14.33 13.35 -14.01
N ASN A 38 13.12 13.70 -13.54
CA ASN A 38 12.66 15.08 -13.53
C ASN A 38 13.37 15.94 -12.47
N ILE A 39 13.77 15.37 -11.34
CA ILE A 39 14.63 16.06 -10.36
C ILE A 39 16.02 16.30 -10.94
N GLY A 40 16.61 15.29 -11.61
CA GLY A 40 17.88 15.45 -12.31
C GLY A 40 17.85 16.56 -13.38
N ALA A 41 16.73 16.65 -14.11
CA ALA A 41 16.46 17.70 -15.08
C ALA A 41 16.03 19.04 -14.48
N ARG A 42 15.94 19.16 -13.13
CA ARG A 42 15.49 20.35 -12.38
C ARG A 42 14.05 20.80 -12.71
N ARG A 43 13.18 19.89 -13.13
CA ARG A 43 11.78 20.15 -13.51
C ARG A 43 10.82 19.74 -12.38
N MET A 44 10.83 20.51 -11.27
CA MET A 44 10.03 20.22 -10.08
C MET A 44 8.52 20.32 -10.31
N ASP A 45 8.07 21.15 -11.25
CA ASP A 45 6.69 21.25 -11.72
C ASP A 45 6.21 19.92 -12.29
N ARG A 46 7.06 19.24 -13.08
CA ARG A 46 6.75 17.90 -13.64
C ARG A 46 6.67 16.84 -12.55
N VAL A 47 7.53 16.90 -11.54
CA VAL A 47 7.48 15.95 -10.41
C VAL A 47 6.12 16.02 -9.71
N LYS A 48 5.62 17.22 -9.42
CA LYS A 48 4.29 17.40 -8.80
C LYS A 48 3.15 16.92 -9.69
N LYS A 49 3.19 17.25 -10.98
CA LYS A 49 2.20 16.77 -11.96
C LYS A 49 2.24 15.25 -12.09
N GLY A 50 3.42 14.65 -12.17
CA GLY A 50 3.60 13.21 -12.26
C GLY A 50 3.13 12.47 -11.02
N LEU A 51 3.34 13.02 -9.82
CA LEU A 51 2.77 12.48 -8.59
C LEU A 51 1.25 12.42 -8.67
N PHE A 52 0.60 13.55 -9.03
CA PHE A 52 -0.86 13.60 -9.15
C PHE A 52 -1.39 12.64 -10.22
N GLN A 53 -0.79 12.65 -11.42
CA GLN A 53 -1.18 11.73 -12.50
C GLN A 53 -0.97 10.27 -12.11
N GLY A 54 0.15 9.94 -11.47
CA GLY A 54 0.41 8.60 -10.95
C GLY A 54 -0.62 8.14 -9.94
N MET A 55 -1.03 9.02 -9.03
CA MET A 55 -2.12 8.73 -8.08
C MET A 55 -3.44 8.46 -8.80
N VAL A 56 -3.82 9.29 -9.77
CA VAL A 56 -5.06 9.11 -10.53
C VAL A 56 -5.05 7.79 -11.30
N ILE A 57 -3.98 7.49 -12.05
CA ILE A 57 -3.88 6.27 -12.85
C ILE A 57 -3.90 5.03 -11.95
N CYS A 58 -3.11 5.02 -10.87
CA CYS A 58 -3.07 3.91 -9.94
C CYS A 58 -4.42 3.72 -9.22
N SER A 59 -5.13 4.82 -8.89
CA SER A 59 -6.46 4.75 -8.31
C SER A 59 -7.49 4.18 -9.28
N ILE A 60 -7.47 4.56 -10.55
CA ILE A 60 -8.36 4.01 -11.58
C ILE A 60 -8.14 2.49 -11.71
N TYR A 61 -6.89 2.05 -11.80
CA TYR A 61 -6.54 0.63 -11.79
C TYR A 61 -7.10 -0.07 -10.55
N THR A 62 -6.84 0.51 -9.37
CA THR A 62 -7.25 -0.07 -8.09
C THR A 62 -8.76 -0.19 -7.97
N VAL A 63 -9.50 0.85 -8.33
CA VAL A 63 -10.98 0.82 -8.34
C VAL A 63 -11.49 -0.25 -9.30
N GLY A 64 -10.94 -0.32 -10.52
CA GLY A 64 -11.34 -1.33 -11.50
C GLY A 64 -11.13 -2.76 -10.98
N VAL A 65 -9.96 -3.04 -10.39
CA VAL A 65 -9.68 -4.35 -9.80
C VAL A 65 -10.55 -4.60 -8.56
N SER A 66 -10.76 -3.60 -7.70
CA SER A 66 -11.61 -3.73 -6.51
C SER A 66 -13.06 -4.07 -6.88
N VAL A 67 -13.60 -3.44 -7.91
CA VAL A 67 -14.93 -3.74 -8.45
C VAL A 67 -14.99 -5.18 -8.98
N LEU A 68 -14.00 -5.59 -9.76
CA LEU A 68 -13.91 -6.96 -10.27
C LEU A 68 -13.85 -7.97 -9.13
N LEU A 69 -13.01 -7.74 -8.13
CA LEU A 69 -12.89 -8.61 -6.96
C LEU A 69 -14.18 -8.65 -6.16
N PHE A 70 -14.88 -7.52 -6.00
CA PHE A 70 -16.15 -7.50 -5.27
C PHE A 70 -17.22 -8.38 -5.92
N PHE A 71 -17.36 -8.30 -7.26
CA PHE A 71 -18.37 -9.09 -7.98
C PHE A 71 -17.97 -10.54 -8.25
N LYS A 72 -16.68 -10.84 -8.34
CA LYS A 72 -16.16 -12.16 -8.71
C LYS A 72 -15.39 -12.87 -7.59
N ALA A 73 -15.44 -12.35 -6.36
CA ALA A 73 -14.69 -12.87 -5.22
C ALA A 73 -14.85 -14.39 -5.03
N HIS A 74 -16.08 -14.89 -5.07
CA HIS A 74 -16.38 -16.31 -4.90
C HIS A 74 -15.72 -17.16 -5.98
N SER A 75 -15.96 -16.85 -7.25
CA SER A 75 -15.39 -17.60 -8.39
C SER A 75 -13.85 -17.54 -8.44
N ILE A 76 -13.27 -16.42 -8.00
CA ILE A 76 -11.82 -16.29 -7.93
C ILE A 76 -11.24 -17.17 -6.82
N LEU A 77 -11.89 -17.23 -5.65
CA LEU A 77 -11.43 -18.06 -4.54
C LEU A 77 -11.62 -19.55 -4.83
N GLU A 78 -12.64 -19.95 -5.59
CA GLU A 78 -12.86 -21.32 -6.04
C GLU A 78 -11.69 -21.88 -6.87
N ILE A 79 -10.94 -21.01 -7.59
CA ILE A 79 -9.72 -21.40 -8.31
C ILE A 79 -8.64 -21.92 -7.35
N PHE A 80 -8.62 -21.41 -6.10
CA PHE A 80 -7.58 -21.73 -5.12
C PHE A 80 -7.99 -22.75 -4.06
N SER A 81 -9.30 -22.97 -3.87
CA SER A 81 -9.82 -23.96 -2.92
C SER A 81 -11.26 -24.35 -3.26
N SER A 82 -11.53 -25.64 -3.16
CA SER A 82 -12.90 -26.18 -3.32
C SER A 82 -13.63 -26.34 -1.98
N ASP A 83 -12.98 -26.03 -0.84
CA ASP A 83 -13.59 -26.14 0.49
C ASP A 83 -14.44 -24.90 0.78
N PRO A 84 -15.76 -25.06 1.01
CA PRO A 84 -16.66 -23.94 1.30
C PRO A 84 -16.26 -23.15 2.56
N GLY A 85 -15.66 -23.80 3.57
CA GLY A 85 -15.17 -23.16 4.77
C GLY A 85 -14.00 -22.21 4.47
N VAL A 86 -13.05 -22.66 3.66
CA VAL A 86 -11.90 -21.85 3.20
C VAL A 86 -12.37 -20.65 2.37
N ILE A 87 -13.31 -20.88 1.45
CA ILE A 87 -13.89 -19.80 0.62
C ILE A 87 -14.59 -18.76 1.49
N SER A 88 -15.37 -19.18 2.49
CA SER A 88 -16.07 -18.27 3.41
C SER A 88 -15.11 -17.35 4.16
N TYR A 89 -14.01 -17.86 4.70
CA TYR A 89 -12.99 -17.03 5.35
C TYR A 89 -12.23 -16.12 4.37
N GLY A 90 -11.96 -16.60 3.17
CA GLY A 90 -11.40 -15.81 2.09
C GLY A 90 -12.28 -14.63 1.69
N LEU A 91 -13.59 -14.85 1.55
CA LEU A 91 -14.58 -13.81 1.25
C LEU A 91 -14.66 -12.76 2.37
N LYS A 92 -14.72 -13.19 3.63
CA LYS A 92 -14.66 -12.25 4.78
C LYS A 92 -13.44 -11.37 4.74
N THR A 93 -12.28 -11.95 4.44
CA THR A 93 -11.03 -11.19 4.31
C THR A 93 -11.11 -10.19 3.16
N MET A 94 -11.61 -10.60 2.00
CA MET A 94 -11.76 -9.70 0.83
C MET A 94 -12.70 -8.53 1.12
N ILE A 95 -13.83 -8.76 1.77
CA ILE A 95 -14.81 -7.71 2.12
C ILE A 95 -14.15 -6.63 2.99
N VAL A 96 -13.28 -7.02 3.92
CA VAL A 96 -12.57 -6.07 4.79
C VAL A 96 -11.43 -5.37 4.05
N MET A 97 -10.65 -6.07 3.22
CA MET A 97 -9.41 -5.55 2.64
C MET A 97 -9.62 -4.72 1.36
N VAL A 98 -10.49 -5.19 0.46
CA VAL A 98 -10.66 -4.60 -0.89
C VAL A 98 -11.01 -3.11 -0.87
N PRO A 99 -11.91 -2.61 0.00
CA PRO A 99 -12.21 -1.17 0.05
C PRO A 99 -11.00 -0.30 0.39
N PHE A 100 -10.03 -0.84 1.11
CA PHE A 100 -8.84 -0.11 1.56
C PHE A 100 -7.65 -0.22 0.61
N TYR A 101 -7.77 -0.92 -0.52
CA TYR A 101 -6.71 -0.95 -1.54
C TYR A 101 -6.36 0.42 -2.11
N LEU A 102 -7.29 1.39 -2.06
CA LEU A 102 -6.99 2.77 -2.42
C LEU A 102 -5.92 3.40 -1.53
N LEU A 103 -5.90 3.07 -0.23
CA LEU A 103 -4.84 3.52 0.68
C LEU A 103 -3.50 2.89 0.32
N LEU A 104 -3.52 1.59 0.01
CA LEU A 104 -2.31 0.88 -0.42
C LEU A 104 -1.76 1.45 -1.72
N SER A 105 -2.62 1.73 -2.70
CA SER A 105 -2.20 2.34 -3.98
C SER A 105 -1.62 3.74 -3.80
N ALA A 106 -2.23 4.56 -2.93
CA ALA A 106 -1.70 5.88 -2.59
C ALA A 106 -0.32 5.79 -1.95
N HIS A 107 -0.14 4.88 -0.95
CA HIS A 107 1.16 4.63 -0.34
C HIS A 107 2.22 4.26 -1.39
N GLN A 108 1.91 3.37 -2.35
CA GLN A 108 2.86 2.94 -3.38
C GLN A 108 3.37 4.11 -4.23
N ILE A 109 2.49 5.03 -4.64
CA ILE A 109 2.87 6.20 -5.45
C ILE A 109 3.67 7.21 -4.62
N LEU A 110 3.23 7.50 -3.38
CA LEU A 110 3.95 8.40 -2.47
C LEU A 110 5.36 7.87 -2.19
N MET A 111 5.47 6.58 -1.83
CA MET A 111 6.73 5.91 -1.59
C MET A 111 7.65 5.95 -2.82
N GLY A 112 7.13 5.64 -4.02
CA GLY A 112 7.89 5.69 -5.26
C GLY A 112 8.43 7.10 -5.54
N THR A 113 7.58 8.11 -5.38
CA THR A 113 7.98 9.52 -5.55
C THR A 113 9.06 9.94 -4.57
N MET A 114 8.94 9.59 -3.28
CA MET A 114 9.95 9.89 -2.28
C MET A 114 11.28 9.17 -2.55
N ARG A 115 11.24 7.90 -2.96
CA ARG A 115 12.43 7.14 -3.37
C ARG A 115 13.13 7.81 -4.55
N GLY A 116 12.38 8.22 -5.57
CA GLY A 116 12.90 8.96 -6.72
C GLY A 116 13.50 10.32 -6.35
N ALA A 117 13.05 10.94 -5.27
CA ALA A 117 13.63 12.15 -4.70
C ALA A 117 14.87 11.88 -3.81
N GLY A 118 15.37 10.64 -3.76
CA GLY A 118 16.54 10.26 -2.96
C GLY A 118 16.26 10.10 -1.47
N LYS A 119 14.97 9.98 -1.08
CA LYS A 119 14.54 9.84 0.33
C LYS A 119 14.22 8.38 0.69
N SER A 120 15.01 7.44 0.16
CA SER A 120 14.78 6.00 0.35
C SER A 120 14.84 5.55 1.82
N MET A 121 15.74 6.14 2.63
CA MET A 121 15.86 5.81 4.04
C MET A 121 14.58 6.21 4.82
N GLN A 122 14.05 7.39 4.54
CA GLN A 122 12.85 7.89 5.20
C GLN A 122 11.62 7.03 4.84
N THR A 123 11.47 6.68 3.56
CA THR A 123 10.39 5.78 3.13
C THR A 123 10.51 4.40 3.75
N MET A 124 11.72 3.87 3.87
CA MET A 124 11.96 2.60 4.55
C MET A 124 11.55 2.67 6.02
N LEU A 125 11.96 3.71 6.74
CA LEU A 125 11.62 3.88 8.16
C LEU A 125 10.11 4.01 8.37
N ILE A 126 9.40 4.78 7.53
CA ILE A 126 7.95 4.90 7.58
C ILE A 126 7.28 3.54 7.32
N SER A 127 7.68 2.84 6.26
CA SER A 127 7.08 1.56 5.88
C SER A 127 7.35 0.49 6.94
N VAL A 128 8.59 0.32 7.41
CA VAL A 128 8.95 -0.67 8.42
C VAL A 128 8.30 -0.32 9.76
N GLY A 129 8.35 0.95 10.17
CA GLY A 129 7.74 1.40 11.41
C GLY A 129 6.24 1.12 11.48
N ASN A 130 5.50 1.37 10.39
CA ASN A 130 4.05 1.12 10.36
C ASN A 130 3.71 -0.33 10.05
N MET A 131 4.28 -0.91 9.00
CA MET A 131 3.86 -2.25 8.56
C MET A 131 4.42 -3.37 9.42
N CYS A 132 5.53 -3.16 10.14
CA CYS A 132 6.08 -4.15 11.06
C CYS A 132 5.80 -3.79 12.51
N VAL A 133 6.31 -2.64 13.00
CA VAL A 133 6.26 -2.31 14.43
C VAL A 133 4.82 -2.04 14.89
N LEU A 134 4.08 -1.16 14.18
CA LEU A 134 2.69 -0.86 14.55
C LEU A 134 1.81 -2.10 14.46
N ARG A 135 2.03 -2.97 13.47
CA ARG A 135 1.28 -4.22 13.32
C ARG A 135 1.53 -5.19 14.48
N VAL A 136 2.78 -5.35 14.91
CA VAL A 136 3.11 -6.18 16.08
C VAL A 136 2.49 -5.62 17.35
N ILE A 137 2.56 -4.30 17.54
CA ILE A 137 1.93 -3.63 18.69
C ILE A 137 0.41 -3.85 18.66
N TYR A 138 -0.24 -3.64 17.52
CA TYR A 138 -1.68 -3.85 17.36
C TYR A 138 -2.09 -5.27 17.70
N ILE A 139 -1.41 -6.27 17.14
CA ILE A 139 -1.72 -7.68 17.39
C ILE A 139 -1.57 -8.04 18.87
N ASN A 140 -0.51 -7.57 19.53
CA ASN A 140 -0.26 -7.88 20.93
C ASN A 140 -1.20 -7.17 21.91
N LEU A 141 -1.69 -5.97 21.57
CA LEU A 141 -2.56 -5.20 22.46
C LEU A 141 -4.04 -5.44 22.19
N PHE A 142 -4.46 -5.47 20.90
CA PHE A 142 -5.89 -5.48 20.54
C PHE A 142 -6.46 -6.88 20.36
N VAL A 143 -5.69 -7.82 19.79
CA VAL A 143 -6.19 -9.18 19.56
C VAL A 143 -6.51 -9.95 20.86
N PRO A 144 -5.76 -9.80 21.96
CA PRO A 144 -6.13 -10.41 23.24
C PRO A 144 -7.42 -9.82 23.84
N LEU A 145 -7.70 -8.53 23.60
CA LEU A 145 -8.90 -7.86 24.08
C LEU A 145 -10.16 -8.25 23.29
N PHE A 146 -10.00 -8.48 21.99
CA PHE A 146 -11.07 -8.84 21.06
C PHE A 146 -10.63 -10.06 20.22
N PRO A 147 -10.73 -11.28 20.77
CA PRO A 147 -10.24 -12.49 20.09
C PRO A 147 -11.18 -12.90 18.94
N SER A 148 -11.25 -12.08 17.89
CA SER A 148 -12.03 -12.33 16.68
C SER A 148 -11.13 -12.33 15.44
N PHE A 149 -11.49 -13.14 14.44
CA PHE A 149 -10.79 -13.15 13.14
C PHE A 149 -10.79 -11.76 12.51
N ASP A 150 -11.91 -11.03 12.64
CA ASP A 150 -12.07 -9.69 12.10
C ASP A 150 -11.09 -8.69 12.74
N ALA A 151 -10.82 -8.81 14.04
CA ALA A 151 -9.84 -7.93 14.72
C ALA A 151 -8.44 -8.07 14.10
N VAL A 152 -8.04 -9.28 13.71
CA VAL A 152 -6.76 -9.50 13.02
C VAL A 152 -6.78 -8.87 11.63
N MET A 153 -7.90 -8.95 10.92
CA MET A 153 -8.03 -8.38 9.56
C MET A 153 -7.98 -6.85 9.58
N TRP A 154 -8.60 -6.19 10.55
CA TRP A 154 -8.59 -4.74 10.68
C TRP A 154 -7.18 -4.14 10.91
N CYS A 155 -6.23 -4.94 11.34
CA CYS A 155 -4.83 -4.51 11.46
C CYS A 155 -4.27 -3.96 10.13
N TYR A 156 -4.64 -4.54 8.99
CA TYR A 156 -4.13 -4.15 7.68
C TYR A 156 -4.62 -2.76 7.24
N PRO A 157 -5.94 -2.50 7.20
CA PRO A 157 -6.45 -1.16 6.88
C PRO A 157 -5.89 -0.06 7.79
N ILE A 158 -5.78 -0.32 9.09
CA ILE A 158 -5.24 0.64 10.05
C ILE A 158 -3.77 0.95 9.75
N THR A 159 -2.95 -0.06 9.49
CA THR A 159 -1.54 0.15 9.15
C THR A 159 -1.36 0.84 7.80
N TRP A 160 -2.22 0.59 6.81
CA TRP A 160 -2.19 1.30 5.54
C TRP A 160 -2.60 2.76 5.69
N ALA A 161 -3.65 3.05 6.46
CA ALA A 161 -4.10 4.42 6.72
C ALA A 161 -3.02 5.23 7.43
N THR A 162 -2.44 4.69 8.51
CA THR A 162 -1.36 5.36 9.26
C THR A 162 -0.11 5.57 8.39
N THR A 163 0.24 4.61 7.53
CA THR A 163 1.38 4.76 6.60
C THR A 163 1.15 5.89 5.63
N VAL A 164 -0.04 5.97 4.99
CA VAL A 164 -0.39 7.07 4.06
C VAL A 164 -0.36 8.42 4.78
N LEU A 165 -0.89 8.49 6.01
CA LEU A 165 -0.85 9.73 6.80
C LEU A 165 0.59 10.17 7.11
N MET A 166 1.48 9.24 7.44
CA MET A 166 2.90 9.55 7.67
C MET A 166 3.62 9.95 6.40
N ASP A 167 3.34 9.30 5.27
CA ASP A 167 3.89 9.69 3.96
C ASP A 167 3.47 11.10 3.60
N LEU A 168 2.18 11.43 3.73
CA LEU A 168 1.66 12.78 3.46
C LEU A 168 2.23 13.81 4.42
N ALA A 169 2.34 13.49 5.70
CA ALA A 169 2.94 14.35 6.70
C ALA A 169 4.42 14.64 6.36
N TYR A 170 5.18 13.59 6.01
CA TYR A 170 6.56 13.75 5.58
C TYR A 170 6.68 14.59 4.30
N MET A 171 5.80 14.39 3.32
CA MET A 171 5.80 15.19 2.09
C MET A 171 5.42 16.66 2.34
N LYS A 172 4.55 16.92 3.31
CA LYS A 172 4.13 18.29 3.66
C LYS A 172 5.18 19.04 4.48
N TRP A 173 5.77 18.39 5.46
CA TRP A 173 6.68 19.01 6.43
C TRP A 173 8.15 18.63 6.22
N GLY A 174 8.43 17.47 5.67
CA GLY A 174 9.77 17.04 5.32
C GLY A 174 10.25 17.70 4.02
N ARG A 175 11.37 18.39 4.04
CA ARG A 175 11.99 19.05 2.85
C ARG A 175 12.39 18.02 1.78
N TRP A 176 11.44 17.20 1.32
CA TRP A 176 11.72 16.10 0.38
C TRP A 176 12.19 16.57 -1.00
N LEU A 177 11.81 17.81 -1.42
CA LEU A 177 12.30 18.47 -2.63
C LEU A 177 13.46 19.46 -2.35
N GLY A 178 13.81 19.72 -1.09
CA GLY A 178 14.67 20.85 -0.69
C GLY A 178 16.15 20.72 -1.03
N GLN A 179 16.68 19.53 -1.31
CA GLN A 179 18.11 19.37 -1.66
C GLN A 179 18.40 19.58 -3.15
N ALA A 180 17.40 19.51 -4.01
CA ALA A 180 17.55 19.76 -5.43
C ALA A 180 17.63 21.26 -5.77
N GLY A 181 17.10 22.13 -4.88
CA GLY A 181 17.17 23.60 -5.01
C GLY A 181 18.45 24.22 -4.47
N ASP A 182 19.05 23.65 -3.42
CA ASP A 182 20.19 24.25 -2.70
C ASP A 182 21.57 24.08 -3.39
N ARG A 183 21.69 23.13 -4.32
CA ARG A 183 22.92 23.04 -5.14
C ARG A 183 23.14 24.25 -6.06
N LYS A 184 22.14 25.12 -6.21
CA LYS A 184 22.27 26.37 -6.96
C LYS A 184 23.08 27.46 -6.23
N LYS A 185 23.26 27.36 -4.91
CA LYS A 185 23.96 28.38 -4.11
C LYS A 185 25.46 28.09 -3.83
N LYS A 186 25.95 26.91 -4.17
CA LYS A 186 27.34 26.51 -3.91
C LYS A 186 28.23 26.37 -5.14
N GLY A 187 27.78 26.84 -6.30
CA GLY A 187 28.50 26.77 -7.57
C GLY A 187 28.71 28.17 -8.18
N HIS A 188 29.25 29.09 -7.40
CA HIS A 188 29.94 30.29 -7.85
C HIS A 188 31.14 30.53 -6.96
#